data_7896b0b38d6ffdc611c44f6a86b44e87
#
_entry.id   7896b0b38d6ffdc611c44f6a86b44e87
#
_cell.length_a   1.000
_cell.length_b   1.000
_cell.length_c   1.000
_cell.angle_alpha   90.00
_cell.angle_beta   90.00
_cell.angle_gamma   90.00
#
_symmetry.space_group_name_H-M   'P 1'
#
loop_
_entity.id
_entity.type
_entity.pdbx_description
1 polymer ?
#
loop_
_entity_poly.entity_id
_entity_poly.type
_entity_poly.pdbx_seq_one_letter_code
_entity_poly.pdbx_strand_id
1 'polypeptide(L)'
;VIPANRQMQRQNDSQFGKDVQARIYGTEIRNLLTDLPDGAGDFVADHLTNHFFGDFYQHKILTVAERELYELMALITLNVDFQIKAHAKGCLKAGNDESLIVWTIINMLPYIGFPLVINSIQKVHAAAQELNA
;
A
#
# COMPACT_ATOMS: atom_id res chain seq x y z
N VAL A 1 -27.24 -1.67 -16.49
CA VAL A 1 -26.79 -0.47 -17.20
C VAL A 1 -25.47 -0.02 -16.59
N ILE A 2 -24.44 -0.02 -17.39
CA ILE A 2 -23.18 0.55 -16.96
C ILE A 2 -23.31 2.05 -17.15
N PRO A 3 -23.31 2.82 -16.07
CA PRO A 3 -23.57 4.25 -16.19
C PRO A 3 -22.40 4.96 -16.87
N ALA A 4 -22.71 6.04 -17.57
CA ALA A 4 -21.71 6.89 -18.21
C ALA A 4 -20.64 7.39 -17.23
N ASN A 5 -21.00 7.56 -15.97
CA ASN A 5 -20.06 7.97 -14.94
C ASN A 5 -18.95 6.94 -14.65
N ARG A 6 -19.12 5.67 -15.02
CA ARG A 6 -18.04 4.69 -14.92
C ARG A 6 -16.92 4.99 -15.92
N GLN A 7 -17.28 5.45 -17.12
CA GLN A 7 -16.27 5.91 -18.09
C GLN A 7 -15.61 7.22 -17.62
N MET A 8 -16.39 8.11 -17.04
CA MET A 8 -15.85 9.35 -16.47
C MET A 8 -14.87 9.06 -15.31
N GLN A 9 -15.20 8.08 -14.47
CA GLN A 9 -14.27 7.65 -13.42
C GLN A 9 -12.95 7.15 -14.00
N ARG A 10 -12.99 6.34 -15.08
CA ARG A 10 -11.78 5.85 -15.73
C ARG A 10 -10.93 6.96 -16.34
N GLN A 11 -11.54 8.02 -16.88
CA GLN A 11 -10.81 9.17 -17.41
C GLN A 11 -10.03 9.90 -16.32
N ASN A 12 -10.51 9.87 -15.08
CA ASN A 12 -9.89 10.52 -13.93
C ASN A 12 -9.02 9.56 -13.09
N ASP A 13 -9.01 8.27 -13.40
CA ASP A 13 -8.28 7.26 -12.62
C ASP A 13 -6.80 7.56 -12.51
N SER A 14 -6.19 8.02 -13.62
CA SER A 14 -4.76 8.36 -13.64
C SER A 14 -4.43 9.48 -12.67
N GLN A 15 -5.22 10.54 -12.66
CA GLN A 15 -4.99 11.68 -11.75
C GLN A 15 -5.31 11.30 -10.31
N PHE A 16 -6.41 10.61 -10.09
CA PHE A 16 -6.79 10.12 -8.77
C PHE A 16 -5.70 9.19 -8.21
N GLY A 17 -5.22 8.26 -9.01
CA GLY A 17 -4.16 7.33 -8.61
C GLY A 17 -2.85 8.05 -8.27
N LYS A 18 -2.47 9.03 -9.06
CA LYS A 18 -1.29 9.85 -8.78
C LYS A 18 -1.40 10.58 -7.44
N ASP A 19 -2.57 11.15 -7.18
CA ASP A 19 -2.80 11.91 -5.95
C ASP A 19 -2.77 11.01 -4.71
N VAL A 20 -3.40 9.86 -4.76
CA VAL A 20 -3.39 8.87 -3.66
C VAL A 20 -1.98 8.35 -3.43
N GLN A 21 -1.32 7.92 -4.48
CA GLN A 21 0.03 7.38 -4.40
C GLN A 21 1.01 8.40 -3.82
N ALA A 22 0.95 9.64 -4.28
CA ALA A 22 1.83 10.70 -3.82
C ALA A 22 1.65 11.00 -2.33
N ARG A 23 0.42 10.94 -1.82
CA ARG A 23 0.16 11.19 -0.41
C ARG A 23 0.71 10.09 0.51
N ILE A 24 0.70 8.84 0.04
CA ILE A 24 1.03 7.68 0.87
C ILE A 24 2.46 7.22 0.62
N TYR A 25 2.88 7.10 -0.65
CA TYR A 25 4.13 6.45 -1.03
C TYR A 25 5.12 7.34 -1.77
N GLY A 26 4.69 8.49 -2.31
CA GLY A 26 5.55 9.31 -3.15
C GLY A 26 5.81 8.67 -4.52
N THR A 27 6.96 8.98 -5.13
CA THR A 27 7.33 8.54 -6.48
C THR A 27 8.51 7.56 -6.50
N GLU A 28 8.90 7.05 -5.37
CA GLU A 28 10.12 6.24 -5.23
C GLU A 28 10.13 4.98 -6.09
N ILE A 29 8.98 4.32 -6.24
CA ILE A 29 8.88 3.07 -6.99
C ILE A 29 9.27 3.27 -8.46
N ARG A 30 8.90 4.38 -9.07
CA ARG A 30 9.26 4.69 -10.45
C ARG A 30 10.77 4.82 -10.59
N ASN A 31 11.43 5.46 -9.64
CA ASN A 31 12.88 5.61 -9.65
C ASN A 31 13.62 4.27 -9.53
N LEU A 32 13.07 3.33 -8.76
CA LEU A 32 13.65 2.00 -8.61
C LEU A 32 13.57 1.16 -9.89
N LEU A 33 12.68 1.51 -10.82
CA LEU A 33 12.40 0.73 -12.02
C LEU A 33 12.93 1.37 -13.31
N THR A 34 13.68 2.49 -13.22
CA THR A 34 14.10 3.26 -14.41
C THR A 34 15.00 2.50 -15.37
N ASP A 35 15.83 1.60 -14.86
CA ASP A 35 16.85 0.91 -15.67
C ASP A 35 16.37 -0.43 -16.26
N LEU A 36 15.08 -0.73 -16.16
CA LEU A 36 14.55 -1.97 -16.72
C LEU A 36 14.43 -1.88 -18.24
N PRO A 37 14.66 -3.02 -18.95
CA PRO A 37 14.68 -3.02 -20.39
C PRO A 37 13.30 -2.85 -21.03
N ASP A 38 13.31 -2.37 -22.26
CA ASP A 38 12.13 -2.34 -23.15
C ASP A 38 10.90 -1.64 -22.58
N GLY A 39 11.10 -0.62 -21.75
CA GLY A 39 10.01 0.14 -21.13
C GLY A 39 9.29 -0.57 -20.00
N ALA A 40 9.83 -1.68 -19.50
CA ALA A 40 9.19 -2.47 -18.45
C ALA A 40 8.97 -1.66 -17.16
N GLY A 41 9.92 -0.79 -16.82
CA GLY A 41 9.80 0.05 -15.63
C GLY A 41 8.61 1.00 -15.70
N ASP A 42 8.45 1.70 -16.81
CA ASP A 42 7.31 2.59 -17.03
C ASP A 42 6.00 1.81 -17.07
N PHE A 43 5.98 0.66 -17.72
CA PHE A 43 4.78 -0.18 -17.77
C PHE A 43 4.32 -0.57 -16.38
N VAL A 44 5.22 -1.08 -15.54
CA VAL A 44 4.88 -1.51 -14.18
C VAL A 44 4.47 -0.30 -13.33
N ALA A 45 5.23 0.78 -13.38
CA ALA A 45 4.92 1.99 -12.61
C ALA A 45 3.59 2.61 -13.00
N ASP A 46 3.28 2.66 -14.30
CA ASP A 46 2.01 3.19 -14.79
C ASP A 46 0.82 2.32 -14.38
N HIS A 47 0.97 1.00 -14.41
CA HIS A 47 -0.06 0.09 -13.94
C HIS A 47 -0.30 0.22 -12.44
N LEU A 48 0.75 0.37 -11.67
CA LEU A 48 0.63 0.60 -10.23
C LEU A 48 -0.18 1.89 -9.96
N THR A 49 0.17 2.98 -10.64
CA THR A 49 -0.51 4.27 -10.46
C THR A 49 -1.96 4.22 -10.95
N ASN A 50 -2.19 3.72 -12.16
CA ASN A 50 -3.49 3.83 -12.83
C ASN A 50 -4.46 2.73 -12.41
N HIS A 51 -3.97 1.49 -12.31
CA HIS A 51 -4.82 0.35 -12.00
C HIS A 51 -5.01 0.19 -10.50
N PHE A 52 -3.93 0.12 -9.75
CA PHE A 52 -4.03 -0.11 -8.31
C PHE A 52 -4.53 1.14 -7.57
N PHE A 53 -3.78 2.23 -7.61
CA PHE A 53 -4.19 3.46 -6.92
C PHE A 53 -5.35 4.18 -7.62
N GLY A 54 -5.47 4.05 -8.93
CA GLY A 54 -6.57 4.61 -9.68
C GLY A 54 -7.86 3.81 -9.52
N ASP A 55 -7.86 2.56 -9.97
CA ASP A 55 -9.08 1.73 -9.99
C ASP A 55 -9.50 1.28 -8.59
N PHE A 56 -8.60 0.61 -7.87
CA PHE A 56 -8.99 -0.01 -6.60
C PHE A 56 -9.27 1.02 -5.51
N TYR A 57 -8.48 2.07 -5.41
CA TYR A 57 -8.65 3.06 -4.35
C TYR A 57 -9.87 3.96 -4.55
N GLN A 58 -10.47 3.98 -5.73
CA GLN A 58 -11.75 4.65 -5.95
C GLN A 58 -12.94 3.86 -5.42
N HIS A 59 -12.77 2.59 -5.16
CA HIS A 59 -13.82 1.75 -4.60
C HIS A 59 -14.14 2.22 -3.18
N LYS A 60 -15.39 2.63 -2.92
CA LYS A 60 -15.75 3.35 -1.70
C LYS A 60 -16.19 2.48 -0.53
N ILE A 61 -16.21 1.16 -0.69
CA ILE A 61 -16.64 0.26 0.40
C ILE A 61 -15.59 0.19 1.50
N LEU A 62 -14.32 0.15 1.12
CA LEU A 62 -13.22 0.20 2.08
C LEU A 62 -12.62 1.60 2.08
N THR A 63 -12.33 2.11 3.27
CA THR A 63 -11.56 3.35 3.41
C THR A 63 -10.12 3.13 2.98
N VAL A 64 -9.38 4.20 2.72
CA VAL A 64 -7.94 4.10 2.42
C VAL A 64 -7.19 3.47 3.60
N ALA A 65 -7.55 3.84 4.83
CA ALA A 65 -6.94 3.26 6.03
C ALA A 65 -7.17 1.76 6.12
N GLU A 66 -8.39 1.30 5.88
CA GLU A 66 -8.71 -0.13 5.86
C GLU A 66 -7.95 -0.88 4.77
N ARG A 67 -7.89 -0.31 3.56
CA ARG A 67 -7.14 -0.92 2.45
C ARG A 67 -5.69 -1.13 2.81
N GLU A 68 -5.04 -0.08 3.31
CA GLU A 68 -3.63 -0.16 3.69
C GLU A 68 -3.39 -1.18 4.80
N LEU A 69 -4.29 -1.26 5.78
CA LEU A 69 -4.18 -2.25 6.85
C LEU A 69 -4.27 -3.67 6.31
N TYR A 70 -5.25 -3.96 5.45
CA TYR A 70 -5.46 -5.29 4.90
C TYR A 70 -4.36 -5.68 3.92
N GLU A 71 -3.88 -4.75 3.11
CA GLU A 71 -2.75 -4.96 2.20
C GLU A 71 -1.49 -5.32 2.99
N LEU A 72 -1.23 -4.60 4.08
CA LEU A 72 -0.08 -4.89 4.93
C LEU A 72 -0.16 -6.31 5.51
N MET A 73 -1.35 -6.73 5.96
CA MET A 73 -1.54 -8.09 6.49
C MET A 73 -1.26 -9.16 5.42
N ALA A 74 -1.68 -8.92 4.19
CA ALA A 74 -1.39 -9.83 3.07
C ALA A 74 0.12 -9.90 2.78
N LEU A 75 0.80 -8.77 2.77
CA LEU A 75 2.24 -8.69 2.52
C LEU A 75 3.05 -9.39 3.62
N ILE A 76 2.63 -9.23 4.88
CA ILE A 76 3.26 -9.90 6.01
C ILE A 76 3.15 -11.42 5.85
N THR A 77 1.99 -11.91 5.46
CA THR A 77 1.77 -13.34 5.23
C THR A 77 2.67 -13.87 4.11
N LEU A 78 2.93 -13.06 3.08
CA LEU A 78 3.85 -13.39 1.99
C LEU A 78 5.33 -13.21 2.37
N ASN A 79 5.63 -12.54 3.46
CA ASN A 79 6.99 -12.27 3.94
C ASN A 79 7.85 -11.51 2.91
N VAL A 80 7.30 -10.50 2.28
CA VAL A 80 8.00 -9.65 1.29
C VAL A 80 8.58 -8.41 1.99
N ASP A 81 9.82 -8.47 2.40
CA ASP A 81 10.46 -7.53 3.33
C ASP A 81 10.37 -6.07 2.87
N PHE A 82 10.73 -5.80 1.62
CA PHE A 82 10.71 -4.43 1.08
C PHE A 82 9.29 -3.84 1.13
N GLN A 83 8.31 -4.60 0.67
CA GLN A 83 6.92 -4.15 0.63
C GLN A 83 6.33 -4.00 2.03
N ILE A 84 6.71 -4.87 2.98
CA ILE A 84 6.27 -4.74 4.37
C ILE A 84 6.75 -3.40 4.96
N LYS A 85 8.02 -3.05 4.75
CA LYS A 85 8.57 -1.78 5.24
C LYS A 85 7.89 -0.57 4.61
N ALA A 86 7.69 -0.60 3.30
CA ALA A 86 7.04 0.48 2.58
C ALA A 86 5.58 0.65 3.01
N HIS A 87 4.85 -0.46 3.10
CA HIS A 87 3.44 -0.45 3.46
C HIS A 87 3.20 -0.23 4.96
N ALA A 88 4.14 -0.55 5.84
CA ALA A 88 4.07 -0.14 7.23
C ALA A 88 3.98 1.40 7.35
N LYS A 89 4.83 2.11 6.62
CA LYS A 89 4.78 3.57 6.54
C LYS A 89 3.49 4.05 5.90
N GLY A 90 3.09 3.46 4.79
CA GLY A 90 1.86 3.79 4.09
C GLY A 90 0.62 3.60 4.97
N CYS A 91 0.58 2.51 5.71
CA CYS A 91 -0.51 2.20 6.63
C CYS A 91 -0.65 3.25 7.74
N LEU A 92 0.47 3.68 8.32
CA LEU A 92 0.50 4.77 9.31
C LEU A 92 0.05 6.09 8.69
N LYS A 93 0.54 6.44 7.51
CA LYS A 93 0.16 7.67 6.81
C LYS A 93 -1.31 7.69 6.41
N ALA A 94 -1.89 6.53 6.17
CA ALA A 94 -3.31 6.41 5.82
C ALA A 94 -4.25 6.64 7.02
N GLY A 95 -3.71 6.74 8.23
CA GLY A 95 -4.47 7.06 9.43
C GLY A 95 -4.62 5.93 10.43
N ASN A 96 -3.99 4.79 10.21
CA ASN A 96 -3.94 3.73 11.22
C ASN A 96 -2.87 4.07 12.26
N ASP A 97 -3.20 4.00 13.54
CA ASP A 97 -2.19 4.18 14.57
C ASP A 97 -1.35 2.91 14.75
N GLU A 98 -0.18 3.08 15.34
CA GLU A 98 0.75 1.98 15.57
C GLU A 98 0.11 0.85 16.38
N SER A 99 -0.64 1.19 17.42
CA SER A 99 -1.29 0.21 18.29
C SER A 99 -2.25 -0.68 17.51
N LEU A 100 -3.10 -0.09 16.68
CA LEU A 100 -4.04 -0.84 15.84
C LEU A 100 -3.29 -1.80 14.91
N ILE A 101 -2.24 -1.31 14.25
CA ILE A 101 -1.46 -2.13 13.32
C ILE A 101 -0.79 -3.29 14.05
N VAL A 102 -0.13 -3.02 15.15
CA VAL A 102 0.59 -4.04 15.94
C VAL A 102 -0.38 -5.11 16.45
N TRP A 103 -1.51 -4.72 17.00
CA TRP A 103 -2.48 -5.68 17.52
C TRP A 103 -3.17 -6.48 16.40
N THR A 104 -3.34 -5.88 15.23
CA THR A 104 -3.84 -6.62 14.06
C THR A 104 -2.84 -7.69 13.64
N ILE A 105 -1.55 -7.38 13.65
CA ILE A 105 -0.49 -8.36 13.36
C ILE A 105 -0.50 -9.47 14.43
N ILE A 106 -0.59 -9.11 15.70
CA ILE A 106 -0.66 -10.09 16.80
C ILE A 106 -1.85 -11.02 16.62
N ASN A 107 -2.97 -10.51 16.13
CA ASN A 107 -4.16 -11.31 15.85
C ASN A 107 -3.90 -12.43 14.85
N MET A 108 -2.88 -12.28 13.99
CA MET A 108 -2.52 -13.31 13.02
C MET A 108 -1.60 -14.39 13.58
N LEU A 109 -1.11 -14.25 14.82
CA LEU A 109 -0.12 -15.15 15.43
C LEU A 109 -0.50 -16.63 15.33
N PRO A 110 -1.75 -17.06 15.63
CA PRO A 110 -2.12 -18.46 15.53
C PRO A 110 -2.04 -19.04 14.11
N TYR A 111 -2.01 -18.18 13.10
CA TYR A 111 -2.07 -18.56 11.69
C TYR A 111 -0.73 -18.50 10.98
N ILE A 112 0.12 -17.52 11.31
CA ILE A 112 1.38 -17.29 10.59
C ILE A 112 2.63 -17.52 11.44
N GLY A 113 2.50 -17.61 12.75
CA GLY A 113 3.60 -17.96 13.66
C GLY A 113 4.42 -16.79 14.17
N PHE A 114 5.19 -17.06 15.22
CA PHE A 114 5.99 -16.05 15.90
C PHE A 114 7.05 -15.35 15.04
N PRO A 115 7.81 -16.04 14.19
CA PRO A 115 8.86 -15.34 13.42
C PRO A 115 8.34 -14.23 12.54
N LEU A 116 7.27 -14.47 11.79
CA LEU A 116 6.66 -13.45 10.93
C LEU A 116 6.05 -12.32 11.75
N VAL A 117 5.36 -12.63 12.83
CA VAL A 117 4.75 -11.62 13.70
C VAL A 117 5.81 -10.73 14.35
N ILE A 118 6.86 -11.32 14.92
CA ILE A 118 7.92 -10.55 15.59
C ILE A 118 8.62 -9.61 14.60
N ASN A 119 9.03 -10.14 13.44
CA ASN A 119 9.70 -9.33 12.42
C ASN A 119 8.81 -8.19 11.93
N SER A 120 7.54 -8.47 11.73
CA SER A 120 6.60 -7.47 11.22
C SER A 120 6.29 -6.38 12.24
N ILE A 121 6.13 -6.72 13.50
CA ILE A 121 5.93 -5.76 14.60
C ILE A 121 7.13 -4.81 14.69
N GLN A 122 8.34 -5.35 14.59
CA GLN A 122 9.55 -4.53 14.64
C GLN A 122 9.61 -3.54 13.48
N LYS A 123 9.21 -3.96 12.27
CA LYS A 123 9.16 -3.09 11.10
C LYS A 123 8.13 -1.96 11.24
N VAL A 124 6.96 -2.28 11.77
CA VAL A 124 5.93 -1.28 12.04
C VAL A 124 6.42 -0.27 13.08
N HIS A 125 7.02 -0.74 14.16
CA HIS A 125 7.56 0.14 15.20
C HIS A 125 8.65 1.06 14.65
N ALA A 126 9.57 0.52 13.87
CA ALA A 126 10.62 1.32 13.23
C ALA A 126 10.03 2.37 12.27
N ALA A 127 9.01 2.01 11.50
CA ALA A 127 8.32 2.94 10.61
C ALA A 127 7.65 4.08 11.39
N ALA A 128 7.01 3.76 12.51
CA ALA A 128 6.39 4.77 13.37
C ALA A 128 7.41 5.74 13.95
N GLN A 129 8.56 5.23 14.39
CA GLN A 129 9.64 6.07 14.89
C GLN A 129 10.21 7.00 13.83
N GLU A 130 10.38 6.51 12.59
CA GLU A 130 10.85 7.35 11.48
C GLU A 130 9.88 8.47 11.15
N LEU A 131 8.57 8.18 11.15
CA LEU A 131 7.55 9.17 10.84
C LEU A 131 7.38 10.22 11.94
N ASN A 132 7.73 9.89 13.18
CA ASN A 132 7.63 10.80 14.33
C ASN A 132 8.94 11.55 14.60
N ALA A 133 9.98 11.25 13.85
CA ALA A 133 11.29 11.88 14.04
C ALA A 133 11.36 13.31 13.48
#